data_2b6382e14c8de0db6f0f1fb683bd0ddc
#
_entry.id   2b6382e14c8de0db6f0f1fb683bd0ddc
#
_cell.length_a   1.000
_cell.length_b   1.000
_cell.length_c   1.000
_cell.angle_alpha   90.00
_cell.angle_beta   90.00
_cell.angle_gamma   90.00
#
_symmetry.space_group_name_H-M   'P 1'
#
loop_
_entity.id
_entity.type
_entity.pdbx_description
1 polymer ?
#
loop_
_entity_poly.entity_id
_entity_poly.type
_entity_poly.pdbx_seq_one_letter_code
_entity_poly.pdbx_strand_id
1 'polypeptide(L)'
;MQKVAIFDVDGTVFRSSLLIEVVEGLIESGIFPAKARARYQKQYTAWLNREGSYEDYIEATVNAYVENIKGVHYGEYMDVVERVVGERKFRVYRYTRELLKDLKKKGYFLLAISQSPKSILDKFCANLGFDKVYGRIYEIGPSDRFTGVITDLHLIANKANIVRRAVEKEGLTLKGSIGVGDTEGDISFLELVEKPICFNPNNRLYKHAKRMGWPVVVERKDVIYEL
;
A
#
# COMPACT_ATOMS: atom_id res chain seq x y z
N MET A 1 11.05 25.20 1.00
CA MET A 1 10.39 23.97 0.51
C MET A 1 9.98 23.10 1.70
N GLN A 2 8.79 22.52 1.66
CA GLN A 2 8.26 21.66 2.71
C GLN A 2 8.93 20.29 2.67
N LYS A 3 9.26 19.73 3.85
CA LYS A 3 9.83 18.39 3.97
C LYS A 3 8.77 17.35 3.68
N VAL A 4 9.15 16.25 3.01
CA VAL A 4 8.24 15.15 2.72
C VAL A 4 8.50 13.95 3.63
N ALA A 5 7.42 13.31 4.06
CA ALA A 5 7.44 11.98 4.66
C ALA A 5 6.66 11.01 3.79
N ILE A 6 7.29 9.93 3.39
CA ILE A 6 6.80 8.99 2.38
C ILE A 6 6.54 7.65 3.07
N PHE A 7 5.33 7.15 2.88
CA PHE A 7 4.92 5.88 3.47
C PHE A 7 4.43 4.93 2.38
N ASP A 8 4.90 3.70 2.42
CA ASP A 8 4.13 2.60 1.90
C ASP A 8 2.88 2.40 2.77
N VAL A 9 1.85 1.75 2.25
CA VAL A 9 0.57 1.59 2.96
C VAL A 9 0.35 0.16 3.42
N ASP A 10 0.38 -0.80 2.48
CA ASP A 10 0.05 -2.19 2.74
C ASP A 10 1.21 -2.89 3.47
N GLY A 11 0.97 -3.42 4.68
CA GLY A 11 2.04 -3.98 5.52
C GLY A 11 2.82 -2.94 6.34
N THR A 12 2.76 -1.66 5.96
CA THR A 12 3.47 -0.55 6.61
C THR A 12 2.56 0.30 7.51
N VAL A 13 1.49 0.86 6.96
CA VAL A 13 0.48 1.62 7.74
C VAL A 13 -0.70 0.72 8.07
N PHE A 14 -1.24 0.05 7.06
CA PHE A 14 -2.32 -0.91 7.21
C PHE A 14 -1.77 -2.30 7.55
N ARG A 15 -2.38 -2.98 8.55
CA ARG A 15 -1.93 -4.28 9.08
C ARG A 15 -2.42 -5.47 8.23
N SER A 16 -2.43 -5.32 6.94
CA SER A 16 -2.77 -6.30 5.91
C SER A 16 -2.53 -5.64 4.55
N SER A 17 -3.18 -6.11 3.49
CA SER A 17 -3.25 -5.42 2.21
C SER A 17 -4.67 -4.97 1.92
N LEU A 18 -4.83 -3.69 1.54
CA LEU A 18 -6.13 -3.13 1.13
C LEU A 18 -6.66 -3.83 -0.14
N LEU A 19 -5.77 -4.31 -1.01
CA LEU A 19 -6.17 -5.11 -2.16
C LEU A 19 -6.83 -6.42 -1.73
N ILE A 20 -6.26 -7.13 -0.75
CA ILE A 20 -6.84 -8.38 -0.22
C ILE A 20 -8.23 -8.09 0.34
N GLU A 21 -8.36 -7.08 1.18
CA GLU A 21 -9.64 -6.74 1.83
C GLU A 21 -10.72 -6.36 0.80
N VAL A 22 -10.36 -5.63 -0.28
CA VAL A 22 -11.33 -5.27 -1.32
C VAL A 22 -11.70 -6.48 -2.19
N VAL A 23 -10.75 -7.37 -2.51
CA VAL A 23 -11.04 -8.60 -3.27
C VAL A 23 -12.01 -9.49 -2.50
N GLU A 24 -11.75 -9.71 -1.21
CA GLU A 24 -12.66 -10.48 -0.36
C GLU A 24 -14.04 -9.81 -0.27
N GLY A 25 -14.08 -8.50 -0.09
CA GLY A 25 -15.35 -7.75 -0.07
C GLY A 25 -16.14 -7.86 -1.36
N LEU A 26 -15.47 -7.84 -2.53
CA LEU A 26 -16.12 -8.01 -3.84
C LEU A 26 -16.67 -9.43 -4.05
N ILE A 27 -15.97 -10.45 -3.54
CA ILE A 27 -16.43 -11.85 -3.56
C ILE A 27 -17.65 -12.02 -2.61
N GLU A 28 -17.58 -11.49 -1.40
CA GLU A 28 -18.67 -11.54 -0.42
C GLU A 28 -19.95 -10.85 -0.90
N SER A 29 -19.79 -9.75 -1.66
CA SER A 29 -20.93 -9.02 -2.26
C SER A 29 -21.45 -9.65 -3.56
N GLY A 30 -20.84 -10.75 -4.04
CA GLY A 30 -21.22 -11.41 -5.29
C GLY A 30 -20.84 -10.66 -6.56
N ILE A 31 -20.10 -9.54 -6.46
CA ILE A 31 -19.58 -8.78 -7.61
C ILE A 31 -18.49 -9.59 -8.32
N PHE A 32 -17.58 -10.17 -7.55
CA PHE A 32 -16.68 -11.20 -8.07
C PHE A 32 -17.27 -12.59 -7.83
N PRO A 33 -17.10 -13.52 -8.77
CA PRO A 33 -17.59 -14.88 -8.57
C PRO A 33 -16.83 -15.59 -7.44
N ALA A 34 -17.50 -16.44 -6.66
CA ALA A 34 -16.89 -17.20 -5.56
C ALA A 34 -15.62 -17.98 -5.97
N LYS A 35 -15.56 -18.46 -7.22
CA LYS A 35 -14.38 -19.13 -7.80
C LYS A 35 -13.13 -18.25 -7.87
N ALA A 36 -13.26 -16.92 -7.80
CA ALA A 36 -12.10 -16.01 -7.80
C ALA A 36 -11.16 -16.31 -6.62
N ARG A 37 -11.71 -16.73 -5.46
CA ARG A 37 -10.90 -17.13 -4.29
C ARG A 37 -9.97 -18.31 -4.57
N ALA A 38 -10.37 -19.23 -5.43
CA ALA A 38 -9.56 -20.39 -5.80
C ALA A 38 -8.21 -20.01 -6.46
N ARG A 39 -8.12 -18.78 -7.04
CA ARG A 39 -6.90 -18.29 -7.69
C ARG A 39 -5.74 -18.07 -6.72
N TYR A 40 -6.02 -17.71 -5.48
CA TYR A 40 -5.00 -17.40 -4.46
C TYR A 40 -5.06 -18.33 -3.23
N GLN A 41 -6.06 -19.21 -3.13
CA GLN A 41 -6.26 -20.06 -1.95
C GLN A 41 -5.05 -20.93 -1.62
N LYS A 42 -4.37 -21.49 -2.63
CA LYS A 42 -3.17 -22.31 -2.45
C LYS A 42 -2.03 -21.48 -1.83
N GLN A 43 -1.75 -20.30 -2.38
CA GLN A 43 -0.70 -19.41 -1.92
C GLN A 43 -1.01 -18.84 -0.52
N TYR A 44 -2.27 -18.51 -0.28
CA TYR A 44 -2.74 -18.11 1.06
C TYR A 44 -2.48 -19.20 2.10
N THR A 45 -2.84 -20.46 1.79
CA THR A 45 -2.63 -21.59 2.71
C THR A 45 -1.13 -21.84 2.94
N ALA A 46 -0.33 -21.82 1.89
CA ALA A 46 1.13 -21.99 1.99
C ALA A 46 1.75 -20.89 2.86
N TRP A 47 1.34 -19.63 2.67
CA TRP A 47 1.79 -18.51 3.51
C TRP A 47 1.39 -18.68 4.99
N LEU A 48 0.14 -19.08 5.26
CA LEU A 48 -0.33 -19.34 6.64
C LEU A 48 0.51 -20.43 7.31
N ASN A 49 0.84 -21.49 6.58
CA ASN A 49 1.64 -22.61 7.08
C ASN A 49 3.15 -22.32 7.14
N ARG A 50 3.59 -21.11 6.71
CA ARG A 50 5.03 -20.75 6.61
C ARG A 50 5.81 -21.57 5.59
N GLU A 51 5.14 -22.09 4.57
CA GLU A 51 5.69 -22.90 3.47
C GLU A 51 5.85 -22.06 2.18
N GLY A 52 5.19 -20.89 2.11
CA GLY A 52 5.23 -19.95 0.98
C GLY A 52 5.49 -18.52 1.42
N SER A 53 5.74 -17.64 0.44
CA SER A 53 5.96 -16.21 0.69
C SER A 53 4.65 -15.43 0.73
N TYR A 54 4.65 -14.29 1.43
CA TYR A 54 3.54 -13.34 1.36
C TYR A 54 3.40 -12.72 -0.03
N GLU A 55 4.52 -12.55 -0.73
CA GLU A 55 4.61 -12.03 -2.10
C GLU A 55 3.80 -12.89 -3.09
N ASP A 56 4.00 -14.23 -3.06
CA ASP A 56 3.26 -15.15 -3.92
C ASP A 56 1.75 -15.06 -3.68
N TYR A 57 1.34 -14.86 -2.43
CA TYR A 57 -0.06 -14.68 -2.08
C TYR A 57 -0.62 -13.36 -2.61
N ILE A 58 0.11 -12.25 -2.46
CA ILE A 58 -0.28 -10.94 -3.00
C ILE A 58 -0.37 -10.98 -4.51
N GLU A 59 0.62 -11.55 -5.20
CA GLU A 59 0.62 -11.66 -6.66
C GLU A 59 -0.58 -12.46 -7.17
N ALA A 60 -0.88 -13.60 -6.54
CA ALA A 60 -2.05 -14.40 -6.88
C ALA A 60 -3.37 -13.62 -6.65
N THR A 61 -3.43 -12.79 -5.60
CA THR A 61 -4.59 -11.93 -5.32
C THR A 61 -4.73 -10.80 -6.35
N VAL A 62 -3.61 -10.18 -6.77
CA VAL A 62 -3.58 -9.20 -7.88
C VAL A 62 -4.13 -9.82 -9.15
N ASN A 63 -3.70 -11.03 -9.49
CA ASN A 63 -4.17 -11.74 -10.68
C ASN A 63 -5.68 -12.01 -10.60
N ALA A 64 -6.19 -12.47 -9.44
CA ALA A 64 -7.62 -12.64 -9.22
C ALA A 64 -8.40 -11.32 -9.39
N TYR A 65 -7.87 -10.21 -8.90
CA TYR A 65 -8.48 -8.89 -9.07
C TYR A 65 -8.52 -8.47 -10.54
N VAL A 66 -7.40 -8.53 -11.24
CA VAL A 66 -7.28 -8.10 -12.66
C VAL A 66 -8.19 -8.93 -13.57
N GLU A 67 -8.29 -10.25 -13.34
CA GLU A 67 -9.14 -11.15 -14.11
C GLU A 67 -10.64 -10.86 -13.94
N ASN A 68 -11.06 -10.30 -12.80
CA ASN A 68 -12.49 -10.17 -12.47
C ASN A 68 -12.99 -8.71 -12.46
N ILE A 69 -12.10 -7.69 -12.50
CA ILE A 69 -12.52 -6.30 -12.40
C ILE A 69 -13.17 -5.75 -13.68
N LYS A 70 -12.81 -6.30 -14.86
CA LYS A 70 -13.35 -5.83 -16.13
C LYS A 70 -14.86 -5.98 -16.19
N GLY A 71 -15.56 -4.91 -16.53
CA GLY A 71 -17.02 -4.87 -16.64
C GLY A 71 -17.75 -4.61 -15.32
N VAL A 72 -17.06 -4.60 -14.17
CA VAL A 72 -17.66 -4.24 -12.88
C VAL A 72 -18.07 -2.76 -12.92
N HIS A 73 -19.25 -2.45 -12.44
CA HIS A 73 -19.74 -1.07 -12.33
C HIS A 73 -19.02 -0.33 -11.20
N TYR A 74 -18.52 0.88 -11.50
CA TYR A 74 -17.72 1.67 -10.56
C TYR A 74 -18.47 2.00 -9.26
N GLY A 75 -19.77 2.34 -9.35
CA GLY A 75 -20.60 2.62 -8.18
C GLY A 75 -20.69 1.42 -7.24
N GLU A 76 -21.02 0.22 -7.77
CA GLU A 76 -21.11 -1.02 -6.98
C GLU A 76 -19.76 -1.37 -6.33
N TYR A 77 -18.67 -1.17 -7.06
CA TYR A 77 -17.32 -1.32 -6.51
C TYR A 77 -17.05 -0.34 -5.36
N MET A 78 -17.42 0.93 -5.51
CA MET A 78 -17.22 1.95 -4.48
C MET A 78 -18.05 1.70 -3.23
N ASP A 79 -19.25 1.14 -3.33
CA ASP A 79 -20.05 0.72 -2.17
C ASP A 79 -19.30 -0.34 -1.34
N VAL A 80 -18.66 -1.30 -2.01
CA VAL A 80 -17.82 -2.30 -1.34
C VAL A 80 -16.59 -1.64 -0.70
N VAL A 81 -15.92 -0.73 -1.41
CA VAL A 81 -14.76 0.00 -0.88
C VAL A 81 -15.14 0.77 0.39
N GLU A 82 -16.26 1.48 0.40
CA GLU A 82 -16.72 2.25 1.56
C GLU A 82 -17.04 1.34 2.76
N ARG A 83 -17.69 0.22 2.52
CA ARG A 83 -17.95 -0.79 3.55
C ARG A 83 -16.64 -1.36 4.13
N VAL A 84 -15.73 -1.82 3.27
CA VAL A 84 -14.44 -2.40 3.66
C VAL A 84 -13.61 -1.40 4.46
N VAL A 85 -13.49 -0.16 3.98
CA VAL A 85 -12.75 0.89 4.71
C VAL A 85 -13.43 1.20 6.04
N GLY A 86 -14.76 1.31 6.08
CA GLY A 86 -15.52 1.53 7.31
C GLY A 86 -15.22 0.50 8.39
N GLU A 87 -15.17 -0.78 8.02
CA GLU A 87 -14.91 -1.91 8.91
C GLU A 87 -13.41 -2.04 9.31
N ARG A 88 -12.49 -1.65 8.42
CA ARG A 88 -11.05 -1.95 8.54
C ARG A 88 -10.18 -0.73 8.86
N LYS A 89 -10.68 0.51 8.81
CA LYS A 89 -9.89 1.75 8.97
C LYS A 89 -9.05 1.84 10.24
N PHE A 90 -9.40 1.10 11.30
CA PHE A 90 -8.64 1.06 12.55
C PHE A 90 -7.58 -0.06 12.59
N ARG A 91 -7.50 -0.92 11.56
CA ARG A 91 -6.49 -1.97 11.47
C ARG A 91 -5.15 -1.39 10.99
N VAL A 92 -4.60 -0.49 11.78
CA VAL A 92 -3.32 0.19 11.53
C VAL A 92 -2.28 -0.21 12.55
N TYR A 93 -1.01 -0.14 12.17
CA TYR A 93 0.10 -0.29 13.11
C TYR A 93 0.20 0.95 14.00
N ARG A 94 0.51 0.74 15.28
CA ARG A 94 0.64 1.81 16.26
C ARG A 94 1.83 2.71 15.94
N TYR A 95 3.00 2.12 15.66
CA TYR A 95 4.21 2.87 15.36
C TYR A 95 4.01 3.86 14.21
N THR A 96 3.57 3.39 13.05
CA THR A 96 3.40 4.24 11.87
C THR A 96 2.26 5.24 12.04
N ARG A 97 1.18 4.88 12.72
CA ARG A 97 0.09 5.80 13.07
C ARG A 97 0.57 6.97 13.95
N GLU A 98 1.34 6.70 14.99
CA GLU A 98 1.86 7.76 15.85
C GLU A 98 2.93 8.59 15.14
N LEU A 99 3.77 7.96 14.32
CA LEU A 99 4.75 8.66 13.48
C LEU A 99 4.07 9.62 12.48
N LEU A 100 2.99 9.19 11.81
CA LEU A 100 2.20 10.04 10.91
C LEU A 100 1.68 11.29 11.65
N LYS A 101 1.10 11.11 12.85
CA LYS A 101 0.59 12.23 13.65
C LYS A 101 1.69 13.21 14.05
N ASP A 102 2.85 12.70 14.46
CA ASP A 102 3.99 13.52 14.87
C ASP A 102 4.56 14.30 13.68
N LEU A 103 4.75 13.64 12.53
CA LEU A 103 5.26 14.28 11.32
C LEU A 103 4.29 15.35 10.79
N LYS A 104 2.98 15.09 10.84
CA LYS A 104 1.96 16.09 10.49
C LYS A 104 2.05 17.33 11.38
N LYS A 105 2.20 17.15 12.71
CA LYS A 105 2.40 18.25 13.66
C LYS A 105 3.69 19.03 13.38
N LYS A 106 4.74 18.35 12.89
CA LYS A 106 6.02 18.97 12.49
C LYS A 106 5.98 19.63 11.10
N GLY A 107 4.82 19.67 10.46
CA GLY A 107 4.61 20.32 9.17
C GLY A 107 5.18 19.56 7.96
N TYR A 108 5.38 18.24 8.06
CA TYR A 108 5.75 17.44 6.91
C TYR A 108 4.57 17.29 5.95
N PHE A 109 4.87 17.25 4.65
CA PHE A 109 3.95 16.78 3.63
C PHE A 109 3.91 15.25 3.67
N LEU A 110 2.74 14.67 3.90
CA LEU A 110 2.56 13.23 4.02
C LEU A 110 2.17 12.62 2.66
N LEU A 111 3.05 11.80 2.12
CA LEU A 111 2.88 11.12 0.83
C LEU A 111 2.70 9.61 1.03
N ALA A 112 1.56 9.07 0.57
CA ALA A 112 1.31 7.63 0.52
C ALA A 112 1.59 7.08 -0.87
N ILE A 113 2.28 5.94 -0.96
CA ILE A 113 2.56 5.23 -2.21
C ILE A 113 2.32 3.75 -2.00
N SER A 114 1.37 3.15 -2.71
CA SER A 114 1.08 1.72 -2.66
C SER A 114 0.77 1.16 -4.04
N GLN A 115 0.87 -0.15 -4.19
CA GLN A 115 0.44 -0.90 -5.36
C GLN A 115 -1.05 -1.27 -5.35
N SER A 116 -1.75 -1.02 -4.25
CA SER A 116 -3.21 -1.21 -4.16
C SER A 116 -3.98 -0.23 -5.05
N PRO A 117 -5.24 -0.53 -5.41
CA PRO A 117 -6.08 0.38 -6.21
C PRO A 117 -6.22 1.75 -5.55
N LYS A 118 -6.04 2.81 -6.34
CA LYS A 118 -6.09 4.19 -5.84
C LYS A 118 -7.43 4.52 -5.16
N SER A 119 -8.52 3.97 -5.65
CA SER A 119 -9.87 4.18 -5.12
C SER A 119 -10.01 3.81 -3.64
N ILE A 120 -9.49 2.64 -3.22
CA ILE A 120 -9.52 2.26 -1.80
C ILE A 120 -8.46 3.00 -0.98
N LEU A 121 -7.29 3.27 -1.57
CA LEU A 121 -6.24 4.05 -0.92
C LEU A 121 -6.70 5.46 -0.57
N ASP A 122 -7.37 6.16 -1.49
CA ASP A 122 -7.88 7.51 -1.25
C ASP A 122 -8.84 7.54 -0.06
N LYS A 123 -9.77 6.59 0.02
CA LYS A 123 -10.73 6.47 1.13
C LYS A 123 -10.05 6.13 2.46
N PHE A 124 -9.10 5.21 2.45
CA PHE A 124 -8.38 4.80 3.66
C PHE A 124 -7.44 5.93 4.16
N CYS A 125 -6.62 6.49 3.27
CA CYS A 125 -5.61 7.49 3.62
C CYS A 125 -6.21 8.84 4.04
N ALA A 126 -7.41 9.19 3.56
CA ALA A 126 -8.12 10.41 3.98
C ALA A 126 -8.32 10.48 5.51
N ASN A 127 -8.55 9.33 6.16
CA ASN A 127 -8.72 9.25 7.62
C ASN A 127 -7.40 9.42 8.42
N LEU A 128 -6.26 9.35 7.74
CA LEU A 128 -4.92 9.40 8.36
C LEU A 128 -4.19 10.72 8.10
N GLY A 129 -4.80 11.63 7.33
CA GLY A 129 -4.29 12.97 7.09
C GLY A 129 -3.16 13.04 6.06
N PHE A 130 -3.07 12.08 5.15
CA PHE A 130 -2.16 12.16 4.00
C PHE A 130 -2.53 13.32 3.08
N ASP A 131 -1.51 14.04 2.59
CA ASP A 131 -1.68 15.18 1.68
C ASP A 131 -1.78 14.72 0.23
N LYS A 132 -1.12 13.61 -0.11
CA LYS A 132 -1.13 13.01 -1.45
C LYS A 132 -1.07 11.49 -1.40
N VAL A 133 -1.80 10.85 -2.31
CA VAL A 133 -1.87 9.40 -2.43
C VAL A 133 -1.60 8.97 -3.86
N TYR A 134 -0.68 8.03 -4.05
CA TYR A 134 -0.42 7.35 -5.31
C TYR A 134 -0.75 5.86 -5.17
N GLY A 135 -1.51 5.34 -6.11
CA GLY A 135 -1.92 3.95 -6.20
C GLY A 135 -2.17 3.55 -7.65
N ARG A 136 -2.46 2.29 -7.89
CA ARG A 136 -2.83 1.83 -9.24
C ARG A 136 -4.17 2.43 -9.66
N ILE A 137 -4.19 3.04 -10.83
CA ILE A 137 -5.40 3.59 -11.43
C ILE A 137 -5.92 2.59 -12.47
N TYR A 138 -7.14 2.13 -12.27
CA TYR A 138 -7.86 1.29 -13.21
C TYR A 138 -8.80 2.17 -14.02
N GLU A 139 -8.72 2.04 -15.35
CA GLU A 139 -9.52 2.85 -16.27
C GLU A 139 -11.00 2.53 -16.15
N ILE A 140 -11.83 3.59 -16.12
CA ILE A 140 -13.28 3.51 -16.17
C ILE A 140 -13.70 3.94 -17.58
N GLY A 141 -14.40 3.06 -18.25
CA GLY A 141 -14.91 3.27 -19.61
C GLY A 141 -16.35 3.76 -19.63
N PRO A 142 -16.99 3.66 -20.79
CA PRO A 142 -18.40 3.99 -20.94
C PRO A 142 -19.29 3.22 -19.97
N SER A 143 -20.43 3.85 -19.59
CA SER A 143 -21.40 3.28 -18.62
C SER A 143 -20.78 3.00 -17.23
N ASP A 144 -19.76 3.77 -16.84
CA ASP A 144 -19.11 3.69 -15.52
C ASP A 144 -18.63 2.28 -15.16
N ARG A 145 -18.08 1.55 -16.14
CA ARG A 145 -17.54 0.20 -15.92
C ARG A 145 -16.04 0.17 -16.12
N PHE A 146 -15.35 -0.62 -15.28
CA PHE A 146 -13.92 -0.85 -15.43
C PHE A 146 -13.62 -1.52 -16.77
N THR A 147 -12.63 -1.00 -17.51
CA THR A 147 -12.16 -1.58 -18.78
C THR A 147 -11.22 -2.78 -18.55
N GLY A 148 -10.63 -2.88 -17.35
CA GLY A 148 -9.55 -3.81 -17.02
C GLY A 148 -8.15 -3.27 -17.36
N VAL A 149 -8.05 -2.06 -17.92
CA VAL A 149 -6.76 -1.41 -18.22
C VAL A 149 -6.23 -0.68 -17.00
N ILE A 150 -4.93 -0.82 -16.75
CA ILE A 150 -4.21 -0.05 -15.72
C ILE A 150 -3.54 1.13 -16.43
N THR A 151 -3.85 2.35 -16.00
CA THR A 151 -3.23 3.56 -16.51
C THR A 151 -1.93 3.86 -15.75
N ASP A 152 -1.02 4.59 -16.41
CA ASP A 152 0.26 5.05 -15.81
C ASP A 152 1.10 3.93 -15.16
N LEU A 153 1.04 2.70 -15.70
CA LEU A 153 1.74 1.54 -15.15
C LEU A 153 3.25 1.80 -14.99
N HIS A 154 3.86 2.52 -15.94
CA HIS A 154 5.29 2.88 -15.91
C HIS A 154 5.67 3.76 -14.71
N LEU A 155 4.73 4.58 -14.24
CA LEU A 155 4.94 5.43 -13.06
C LEU A 155 4.86 4.60 -11.78
N ILE A 156 3.80 3.80 -11.66
CA ILE A 156 3.55 3.03 -10.42
C ILE A 156 4.50 1.83 -10.25
N ALA A 157 5.13 1.36 -11.34
CA ALA A 157 6.06 0.24 -11.31
C ALA A 157 7.36 0.55 -10.53
N ASN A 158 7.72 1.84 -10.38
CA ASN A 158 8.90 2.26 -9.63
C ASN A 158 8.55 3.42 -8.69
N LYS A 159 8.51 3.14 -7.40
CA LYS A 159 8.16 4.13 -6.37
C LYS A 159 9.10 5.34 -6.34
N ALA A 160 10.36 5.20 -6.73
CA ALA A 160 11.28 6.33 -6.86
C ALA A 160 10.83 7.36 -7.90
N ASN A 161 10.25 6.92 -9.03
CA ASN A 161 9.72 7.83 -10.04
C ASN A 161 8.52 8.62 -9.51
N ILE A 162 7.68 7.98 -8.71
CA ILE A 162 6.56 8.65 -8.03
C ILE A 162 7.08 9.73 -7.09
N VAL A 163 8.10 9.41 -6.28
CA VAL A 163 8.70 10.37 -5.34
C VAL A 163 9.26 11.58 -6.08
N ARG A 164 10.08 11.36 -7.13
CA ARG A 164 10.66 12.47 -7.93
C ARG A 164 9.55 13.37 -8.51
N ARG A 165 8.53 12.76 -9.11
CA ARG A 165 7.36 13.48 -9.65
C ARG A 165 6.62 14.26 -8.57
N ALA A 166 6.38 13.67 -7.39
CA ALA A 166 5.70 14.35 -6.30
C ALA A 166 6.51 15.54 -5.76
N VAL A 167 7.82 15.33 -5.54
CA VAL A 167 8.75 16.37 -5.10
C VAL A 167 8.75 17.56 -6.05
N GLU A 168 8.85 17.32 -7.35
CA GLU A 168 8.82 18.37 -8.37
C GLU A 168 7.47 19.09 -8.41
N LYS A 169 6.37 18.32 -8.51
CA LYS A 169 5.03 18.86 -8.70
C LYS A 169 4.49 19.64 -7.52
N GLU A 170 4.81 19.21 -6.30
CA GLU A 170 4.32 19.80 -5.05
C GLU A 170 5.38 20.77 -4.43
N GLY A 171 6.52 20.99 -5.08
CA GLY A 171 7.58 21.88 -4.59
C GLY A 171 8.20 21.45 -3.26
N LEU A 172 8.42 20.15 -3.06
CA LEU A 172 8.90 19.55 -1.82
C LEU A 172 10.43 19.46 -1.77
N THR A 173 10.97 19.08 -0.60
CA THR A 173 12.39 18.78 -0.44
C THR A 173 12.62 17.41 0.18
N LEU A 174 13.65 16.71 -0.35
CA LEU A 174 14.15 15.46 0.23
C LEU A 174 15.15 15.72 1.39
N LYS A 175 15.62 16.95 1.57
CA LYS A 175 16.44 17.29 2.74
C LYS A 175 15.61 17.20 4.03
N GLY A 176 16.01 16.33 4.93
CA GLY A 176 15.27 16.01 6.17
C GLY A 176 14.05 15.12 5.93
N SER A 177 13.91 14.50 4.74
CA SER A 177 12.81 13.60 4.43
C SER A 177 12.89 12.29 5.21
N ILE A 178 11.73 11.63 5.36
CA ILE A 178 11.59 10.33 6.01
C ILE A 178 10.87 9.41 5.04
N GLY A 179 11.32 8.15 4.96
CA GLY A 179 10.66 7.09 4.19
C GLY A 179 10.39 5.88 5.06
N VAL A 180 9.22 5.27 4.94
CA VAL A 180 8.84 4.07 5.70
C VAL A 180 8.28 3.02 4.74
N GLY A 181 8.82 1.82 4.77
CA GLY A 181 8.40 0.70 3.92
C GLY A 181 8.72 -0.66 4.54
N ASP A 182 8.11 -1.73 4.01
CA ASP A 182 8.20 -3.09 4.57
C ASP A 182 8.70 -4.16 3.59
N THR A 183 8.76 -3.86 2.28
CA THR A 183 9.21 -4.82 1.27
C THR A 183 10.39 -4.31 0.43
N GLU A 184 11.05 -5.22 -0.31
CA GLU A 184 12.08 -4.84 -1.30
C GLU A 184 11.57 -3.87 -2.37
N GLY A 185 10.27 -3.85 -2.66
CA GLY A 185 9.65 -2.89 -3.58
C GLY A 185 9.80 -1.43 -3.13
N ASP A 186 10.12 -1.22 -1.85
CA ASP A 186 10.29 0.10 -1.25
C ASP A 186 11.73 0.61 -1.31
N ILE A 187 12.70 -0.27 -1.54
CA ILE A 187 14.12 0.08 -1.56
C ILE A 187 14.36 1.29 -2.46
N SER A 188 13.75 1.31 -3.65
CA SER A 188 13.96 2.36 -4.63
C SER A 188 13.60 3.78 -4.16
N PHE A 189 12.60 3.93 -3.29
CA PHE A 189 12.30 5.24 -2.72
C PHE A 189 12.98 5.45 -1.36
N LEU A 190 13.24 4.40 -0.58
CA LEU A 190 13.98 4.49 0.67
C LEU A 190 15.43 4.99 0.46
N GLU A 191 16.03 4.67 -0.69
CA GLU A 191 17.35 5.20 -1.09
C GLU A 191 17.34 6.70 -1.43
N LEU A 192 16.17 7.30 -1.72
CA LEU A 192 16.06 8.72 -2.04
C LEU A 192 15.89 9.60 -0.81
N VAL A 193 15.42 9.07 0.30
CA VAL A 193 15.12 9.86 1.51
C VAL A 193 16.36 9.97 2.40
N GLU A 194 16.39 11.02 3.21
CA GLU A 194 17.48 11.21 4.17
C GLU A 194 17.41 10.24 5.35
N LYS A 195 16.19 9.84 5.75
CA LYS A 195 15.94 8.96 6.90
C LYS A 195 15.03 7.80 6.50
N PRO A 196 15.58 6.71 5.95
CA PRO A 196 14.83 5.49 5.69
C PRO A 196 14.51 4.76 7.00
N ILE A 197 13.34 4.15 7.08
CA ILE A 197 12.89 3.27 8.16
C ILE A 197 12.33 2.00 7.54
N CYS A 198 12.93 0.87 7.82
CA CYS A 198 12.44 -0.43 7.39
C CYS A 198 11.50 -0.99 8.47
N PHE A 199 10.19 -0.88 8.22
CA PHE A 199 9.17 -1.26 9.20
C PHE A 199 8.63 -2.66 8.92
N ASN A 200 8.67 -3.58 9.92
CA ASN A 200 8.28 -4.97 9.76
C ASN A 200 8.82 -5.63 8.47
N PRO A 201 10.10 -5.45 8.14
CA PRO A 201 10.60 -5.74 6.80
C PRO A 201 10.53 -7.22 6.47
N ASN A 202 10.24 -7.52 5.20
CA ASN A 202 10.46 -8.85 4.68
C ASN A 202 11.97 -9.20 4.63
N ASN A 203 12.31 -10.45 4.37
CA ASN A 203 13.70 -10.92 4.42
C ASN A 203 14.64 -10.16 3.46
N ARG A 204 14.16 -9.77 2.27
CA ARG A 204 14.96 -9.06 1.27
C ARG A 204 15.25 -7.63 1.71
N LEU A 205 14.24 -6.88 2.15
CA LEU A 205 14.44 -5.54 2.69
C LEU A 205 15.27 -5.57 3.98
N TYR A 206 15.05 -6.54 4.88
CA TYR A 206 15.85 -6.69 6.09
C TYR A 206 17.35 -6.86 5.79
N LYS A 207 17.71 -7.76 4.86
CA LYS A 207 19.10 -7.95 4.44
C LYS A 207 19.69 -6.68 3.83
N HIS A 208 18.91 -5.94 3.02
CA HIS A 208 19.34 -4.68 2.44
C HIS A 208 19.57 -3.62 3.55
N ALA A 209 18.62 -3.48 4.48
CA ALA A 209 18.71 -2.55 5.60
C ALA A 209 19.97 -2.78 6.44
N LYS A 210 20.27 -4.05 6.80
CA LYS A 210 21.49 -4.39 7.56
C LYS A 210 22.77 -4.03 6.80
N ARG A 211 22.81 -4.23 5.49
CA ARG A 211 23.97 -3.85 4.65
C ARG A 211 24.16 -2.34 4.57
N MET A 212 23.06 -1.59 4.53
CA MET A 212 23.06 -0.12 4.41
C MET A 212 23.13 0.61 5.75
N GLY A 213 23.03 -0.11 6.88
CA GLY A 213 22.93 0.51 8.21
C GLY A 213 21.61 1.26 8.44
N TRP A 214 20.53 0.87 7.75
CA TRP A 214 19.24 1.50 7.92
C TRP A 214 18.52 1.00 9.17
N PRO A 215 17.80 1.87 9.90
CA PRO A 215 16.99 1.48 11.04
C PRO A 215 15.93 0.46 10.65
N VAL A 216 15.80 -0.56 11.49
CA VAL A 216 14.76 -1.58 11.37
C VAL A 216 13.86 -1.50 12.59
N VAL A 217 12.57 -1.34 12.37
CA VAL A 217 11.55 -1.28 13.43
C VAL A 217 10.58 -2.44 13.23
N VAL A 218 10.33 -3.19 14.29
CA VAL A 218 9.39 -4.31 14.29
C VAL A 218 8.32 -4.10 15.35
N GLU A 219 7.07 -4.05 14.93
CA GLU A 219 5.92 -4.04 15.82
C GLU A 219 5.29 -5.43 15.86
N ARG A 220 5.33 -6.05 17.04
CA ARG A 220 4.70 -7.36 17.25
C ARG A 220 3.92 -7.38 18.54
N LYS A 221 2.64 -7.76 18.45
CA LYS A 221 1.68 -7.64 19.56
C LYS A 221 1.61 -6.19 20.04
N ASP A 222 2.04 -5.93 21.25
CA ASP A 222 2.04 -4.63 21.94
C ASP A 222 3.45 -4.04 22.16
N VAL A 223 4.48 -4.66 21.57
CA VAL A 223 5.88 -4.22 21.66
C VAL A 223 6.40 -3.72 20.32
N ILE A 224 7.16 -2.63 20.38
CA ILE A 224 7.93 -2.08 19.24
C ILE A 224 9.41 -2.35 19.54
N TYR A 225 10.11 -3.00 18.61
CA TYR A 225 11.54 -3.27 18.68
C TYR A 225 12.26 -2.38 17.65
N GLU A 226 13.31 -1.70 18.09
CA GLU A 226 14.29 -1.01 17.24
C GLU A 226 15.54 -1.87 17.19
N LEU A 227 15.97 -2.33 15.98
CA LEU A 227 17.00 -3.35 15.76
C LEU A 227 18.21 -2.80 15.01
#